data_399487ea1204a2ad77d3d5cf51e03fc1
#
_entry.id   399487ea1204a2ad77d3d5cf51e03fc1
#
_cell.length_a   1.000
_cell.length_b   1.000
_cell.length_c   1.000
_cell.angle_alpha   90.00
_cell.angle_beta   90.00
_cell.angle_gamma   90.00
#
_symmetry.space_group_name_H-M   'P 1'
#
loop_
_entity.id
_entity.type
_entity.pdbx_description
1 polymer ?
#
loop_
_entity_poly.entity_id
_entity_poly.type
_entity_poly.pdbx_seq_one_letter_code
_entity_poly.pdbx_strand_id
1 'polypeptide(L)'
;DFVMLAGFPGNTNRWRMASETKSVFAARYPLTQKLLSDYSDLVNKLTAGNQAAQIKYASSVKGADNTKKNLLGQMAGAEAISLIAHKDTDDQAFRAWVAADAKRQAAYGPALAKLDALLAEQDKRAVNDIRMGQLGRAQLLSAATTLYRWAKERQKPDAQREAGFQDRDRTPRSEGLKQIERRFDAGIDRKIMEWALDHYRMVPATERNEAMLAKLDAIGLDKLYAETKLTDTATRLAWLDKSAAEFEASTDPFIQLAVAAYPYSQKRLDEDKENEGKLNEAQRAVMAGRMAFAREQGKPVYPDANSSLRITYGHVTGRKQDGVTWSAFTTAEGMVAKHTGKGEFDAPDKAVELIKAKDYGTYIAPELGTLPVDYLTTVDITGGNSGSATLNAKGEFVGLAFDGTLDGVISDWRFNPAINRTIHVDHRYMLWVMEKVDGATNLLKEMGVK
;
A
#
# COMPACT_ATOMS: atom_id res chain seq x y z
N ASP A 1 -8.82 -25.04 -15.88
CA ASP A 1 -8.07 -25.86 -14.92
C ASP A 1 -8.18 -25.24 -13.52
N PHE A 2 -8.28 -26.11 -12.49
CA PHE A 2 -8.30 -25.70 -11.08
C PHE A 2 -6.92 -25.23 -10.62
N VAL A 3 -6.91 -24.17 -9.83
CA VAL A 3 -5.70 -23.67 -9.16
C VAL A 3 -6.03 -23.22 -7.73
N MET A 4 -5.05 -23.32 -6.86
CA MET A 4 -5.13 -22.78 -5.49
C MET A 4 -3.85 -22.05 -5.12
N LEU A 5 -3.97 -21.13 -4.16
CA LEU A 5 -2.90 -20.28 -3.69
C LEU A 5 -2.97 -20.20 -2.16
N ALA A 6 -1.84 -20.38 -1.49
CA ALA A 6 -1.67 -20.10 -0.07
C ALA A 6 -0.81 -18.85 0.07
N GLY A 7 -1.35 -17.80 0.69
CA GLY A 7 -0.66 -16.52 0.80
C GLY A 7 -1.07 -15.73 2.04
N PHE A 8 -0.48 -14.55 2.20
CA PHE A 8 -0.73 -13.66 3.33
C PHE A 8 -1.32 -12.35 2.82
N PRO A 9 -2.62 -12.34 2.41
CA PRO A 9 -3.27 -11.13 1.94
C PRO A 9 -3.29 -10.06 3.04
N GLY A 10 -2.93 -8.84 2.71
CA GLY A 10 -2.83 -7.70 3.62
C GLY A 10 -4.16 -7.34 4.24
N ASN A 11 -4.85 -6.36 3.68
CA ASN A 11 -6.12 -5.89 4.20
C ASN A 11 -7.17 -5.76 3.09
N THR A 12 -8.42 -6.14 3.41
CA THR A 12 -9.61 -5.86 2.59
C THR A 12 -10.60 -5.02 3.39
N ASN A 13 -11.60 -4.45 2.71
CA ASN A 13 -12.58 -3.53 3.26
C ASN A 13 -14.02 -3.98 2.94
N ARG A 14 -14.25 -5.28 2.85
CA ARG A 14 -15.52 -5.84 2.36
C ARG A 14 -16.68 -5.60 3.31
N TRP A 15 -16.37 -5.51 4.61
CA TRP A 15 -17.37 -5.30 5.68
C TRP A 15 -17.54 -3.85 6.11
N ARG A 16 -16.86 -2.90 5.44
CA ARG A 16 -17.03 -1.47 5.71
C ARG A 16 -18.45 -1.01 5.44
N MET A 17 -18.93 -0.05 6.27
CA MET A 17 -20.25 0.54 6.15
C MET A 17 -20.38 1.37 4.85
N ALA A 18 -21.58 1.56 4.36
CA ALA A 18 -21.84 2.36 3.17
C ALA A 18 -21.37 3.81 3.33
N SER A 19 -21.59 4.42 4.51
CA SER A 19 -21.12 5.78 4.82
C SER A 19 -19.61 5.91 4.69
N GLU A 20 -18.87 4.97 5.28
CA GLU A 20 -17.41 4.91 5.21
C GLU A 20 -16.91 4.70 3.76
N THR A 21 -17.55 3.77 3.03
CA THR A 21 -17.24 3.53 1.62
C THR A 21 -17.46 4.79 0.77
N LYS A 22 -18.57 5.51 0.96
CA LYS A 22 -18.85 6.79 0.27
C LYS A 22 -17.76 7.82 0.54
N SER A 23 -17.38 8.01 1.80
CA SER A 23 -16.33 8.96 2.18
C SER A 23 -15.00 8.64 1.50
N VAL A 24 -14.62 7.35 1.47
CA VAL A 24 -13.37 6.91 0.83
C VAL A 24 -13.38 7.22 -0.67
N PHE A 25 -14.40 6.84 -1.40
CA PHE A 25 -14.46 6.99 -2.85
C PHE A 25 -14.78 8.42 -3.31
N ALA A 26 -15.55 9.20 -2.53
CA ALA A 26 -15.91 10.56 -2.90
C ALA A 26 -14.83 11.61 -2.56
N ALA A 27 -14.03 11.39 -1.51
CA ALA A 27 -13.08 12.39 -1.01
C ALA A 27 -11.65 11.87 -0.83
N ARG A 28 -11.46 10.77 -0.11
CA ARG A 28 -10.13 10.32 0.33
C ARG A 28 -9.29 9.81 -0.86
N TYR A 29 -9.84 8.91 -1.68
CA TYR A 29 -9.13 8.35 -2.84
C TYR A 29 -8.82 9.40 -3.90
N PRO A 30 -9.78 10.25 -4.34
CA PRO A 30 -9.48 11.32 -5.30
C PRO A 30 -8.39 12.27 -4.80
N LEU A 31 -8.46 12.71 -3.53
CA LEU A 31 -7.44 13.59 -2.97
C LEU A 31 -6.07 12.90 -2.89
N THR A 32 -6.03 11.67 -2.39
CA THR A 32 -4.77 10.91 -2.27
C THR A 32 -4.15 10.69 -3.64
N GLN A 33 -4.95 10.28 -4.63
CA GLN A 33 -4.51 10.09 -6.01
C GLN A 33 -3.93 11.37 -6.60
N LYS A 34 -4.61 12.52 -6.40
CA LYS A 34 -4.13 13.82 -6.85
C LYS A 34 -2.78 14.16 -6.20
N LEU A 35 -2.66 14.05 -4.88
CA LEU A 35 -1.41 14.36 -4.17
C LEU A 35 -0.25 13.45 -4.57
N LEU A 36 -0.53 12.18 -4.86
CA LEU A 36 0.48 11.25 -5.38
C LEU A 36 0.92 11.64 -6.79
N SER A 37 0.00 12.08 -7.65
CA SER A 37 0.33 12.60 -8.98
C SER A 37 1.17 13.85 -8.88
N ASP A 38 0.73 14.84 -8.09
CA ASP A 38 1.43 16.11 -7.90
C ASP A 38 2.86 15.87 -7.37
N TYR A 39 3.04 14.93 -6.45
CA TYR A 39 4.34 14.53 -5.92
C TYR A 39 5.23 13.89 -6.99
N SER A 40 4.72 12.92 -7.77
CA SER A 40 5.48 12.27 -8.83
C SER A 40 5.90 13.28 -9.90
N ASP A 41 4.99 14.15 -10.31
CA ASP A 41 5.26 15.20 -11.32
C ASP A 41 6.31 16.20 -10.82
N LEU A 42 6.21 16.63 -9.55
CA LEU A 42 7.21 17.48 -8.91
C LEU A 42 8.61 16.84 -8.93
N VAL A 43 8.72 15.59 -8.46
CA VAL A 43 10.02 14.89 -8.40
C VAL A 43 10.57 14.67 -9.80
N ASN A 44 9.77 14.22 -10.75
CA ASN A 44 10.19 14.02 -12.13
C ASN A 44 10.70 15.33 -12.77
N LYS A 45 10.02 16.45 -12.52
CA LYS A 45 10.46 17.78 -12.97
C LYS A 45 11.80 18.18 -12.35
N LEU A 46 11.97 17.97 -11.04
CA LEU A 46 13.21 18.34 -10.32
C LEU A 46 14.40 17.47 -10.69
N THR A 47 14.18 16.23 -11.12
CA THR A 47 15.22 15.28 -11.49
C THR A 47 15.50 15.25 -13.00
N ALA A 48 14.73 16.00 -13.81
CA ALA A 48 14.86 16.01 -15.25
C ALA A 48 16.29 16.36 -15.69
N GLY A 49 16.87 15.52 -16.57
CA GLY A 49 18.23 15.69 -17.06
C GLY A 49 19.34 15.30 -16.06
N ASN A 50 19.01 14.84 -14.86
CA ASN A 50 19.97 14.40 -13.85
C ASN A 50 19.73 12.92 -13.49
N GLN A 51 20.43 12.00 -14.18
CA GLN A 51 20.29 10.56 -13.98
C GLN A 51 20.57 10.13 -12.52
N ALA A 52 21.56 10.72 -11.87
CA ALA A 52 21.89 10.38 -10.49
C ALA A 52 20.74 10.73 -9.53
N ALA A 53 20.11 11.88 -9.72
CA ALA A 53 18.92 12.27 -8.96
C ALA A 53 17.71 11.38 -9.28
N GLN A 54 17.50 11.02 -10.55
CA GLN A 54 16.44 10.08 -10.95
C GLN A 54 16.59 8.74 -10.25
N ILE A 55 17.81 8.18 -10.17
CA ILE A 55 18.07 6.93 -9.45
C ILE A 55 17.75 7.06 -7.96
N LYS A 56 18.16 8.16 -7.31
CA LYS A 56 17.88 8.41 -5.89
C LYS A 56 16.38 8.38 -5.56
N TYR A 57 15.56 8.97 -6.42
CA TYR A 57 14.11 9.11 -6.18
C TYR A 57 13.26 8.06 -6.88
N ALA A 58 13.85 7.17 -7.70
CA ALA A 58 13.10 6.16 -8.46
C ALA A 58 12.16 5.31 -7.59
N SER A 59 12.64 4.85 -6.43
CA SER A 59 11.84 4.02 -5.53
C SER A 59 10.62 4.76 -4.97
N SER A 60 10.78 6.05 -4.60
CA SER A 60 9.67 6.83 -4.03
C SER A 60 8.63 7.21 -5.09
N VAL A 61 9.08 7.54 -6.32
CA VAL A 61 8.18 7.82 -7.45
C VAL A 61 7.43 6.55 -7.86
N LYS A 62 8.12 5.42 -8.01
CA LYS A 62 7.47 4.12 -8.32
C LYS A 62 6.45 3.73 -7.25
N GLY A 63 6.77 3.92 -5.97
CA GLY A 63 5.83 3.66 -4.88
C GLY A 63 4.58 4.55 -4.95
N ALA A 64 4.75 5.84 -5.24
CA ALA A 64 3.64 6.78 -5.43
C ALA A 64 2.78 6.39 -6.65
N ASP A 65 3.42 6.08 -7.78
CA ASP A 65 2.72 5.68 -9.02
C ASP A 65 1.99 4.35 -8.87
N ASN A 66 2.57 3.38 -8.17
CA ASN A 66 1.89 2.11 -7.87
C ASN A 66 0.62 2.34 -7.05
N THR A 67 0.72 3.13 -5.96
CA THR A 67 -0.46 3.47 -5.15
C THR A 67 -1.50 4.24 -5.97
N LYS A 68 -1.07 5.21 -6.77
CA LYS A 68 -1.93 5.98 -7.68
C LYS A 68 -2.69 5.07 -8.65
N LYS A 69 -1.99 4.13 -9.32
CA LYS A 69 -2.62 3.16 -10.23
C LYS A 69 -3.64 2.27 -9.51
N ASN A 70 -3.31 1.79 -8.32
CA ASN A 70 -4.24 1.00 -7.50
C ASN A 70 -5.51 1.79 -7.16
N LEU A 71 -5.39 3.04 -6.69
CA LEU A 71 -6.54 3.89 -6.39
C LEU A 71 -7.41 4.19 -7.62
N LEU A 72 -6.80 4.45 -8.77
CA LEU A 72 -7.52 4.62 -10.04
C LEU A 72 -8.29 3.35 -10.43
N GLY A 73 -7.66 2.19 -10.30
CA GLY A 73 -8.31 0.90 -10.56
C GLY A 73 -9.48 0.64 -9.61
N GLN A 74 -9.31 0.92 -8.31
CA GLN A 74 -10.39 0.77 -7.34
C GLN A 74 -11.56 1.73 -7.63
N MET A 75 -11.31 3.00 -7.99
CA MET A 75 -12.36 3.95 -8.35
C MET A 75 -13.11 3.52 -9.61
N ALA A 76 -12.40 3.13 -10.67
CA ALA A 76 -13.01 2.63 -11.91
C ALA A 76 -13.79 1.33 -11.66
N GLY A 77 -13.22 0.40 -10.89
CA GLY A 77 -13.89 -0.84 -10.52
C GLY A 77 -15.15 -0.60 -9.68
N ALA A 78 -15.12 0.36 -8.75
CA ALA A 78 -16.27 0.72 -7.92
C ALA A 78 -17.44 1.26 -8.76
N GLU A 79 -17.13 2.08 -9.77
CA GLU A 79 -18.12 2.57 -10.73
C GLU A 79 -18.71 1.41 -11.56
N ALA A 80 -17.83 0.57 -12.13
CA ALA A 80 -18.25 -0.55 -12.98
C ALA A 80 -19.19 -1.55 -12.28
N ILE A 81 -19.01 -1.77 -10.96
CA ILE A 81 -19.86 -2.68 -10.19
C ILE A 81 -20.94 -1.95 -9.38
N SER A 82 -21.10 -0.63 -9.53
CA SER A 82 -22.01 0.17 -8.71
C SER A 82 -21.82 -0.07 -7.20
N LEU A 83 -20.56 -0.09 -6.73
CA LEU A 83 -20.20 -0.49 -5.37
C LEU A 83 -21.01 0.25 -4.29
N ILE A 84 -21.16 1.57 -4.42
CA ILE A 84 -21.85 2.40 -3.42
C ILE A 84 -23.33 1.98 -3.29
N ALA A 85 -24.03 1.76 -4.41
CA ALA A 85 -25.42 1.33 -4.41
C ALA A 85 -25.59 -0.06 -3.77
N HIS A 86 -24.66 -0.97 -4.04
CA HIS A 86 -24.64 -2.28 -3.38
C HIS A 86 -24.42 -2.17 -1.86
N LYS A 87 -23.45 -1.35 -1.43
CA LYS A 87 -23.20 -1.12 0.00
C LYS A 87 -24.41 -0.49 0.71
N ASP A 88 -25.08 0.47 0.07
CA ASP A 88 -26.30 1.07 0.59
C ASP A 88 -27.40 0.03 0.78
N THR A 89 -27.62 -0.81 -0.23
CA THR A 89 -28.63 -1.88 -0.19
C THR A 89 -28.33 -2.87 0.93
N ASP A 90 -27.08 -3.32 1.03
CA ASP A 90 -26.64 -4.27 2.07
C ASP A 90 -26.78 -3.67 3.49
N ASP A 91 -26.43 -2.40 3.67
CA ASP A 91 -26.56 -1.70 4.95
C ASP A 91 -28.04 -1.45 5.34
N GLN A 92 -28.85 -1.01 4.38
CA GLN A 92 -30.30 -0.82 4.63
C GLN A 92 -30.99 -2.13 5.00
N ALA A 93 -30.69 -3.23 4.30
CA ALA A 93 -31.23 -4.53 4.61
C ALA A 93 -30.84 -5.01 6.02
N PHE A 94 -29.57 -4.83 6.39
CA PHE A 94 -29.07 -5.16 7.72
C PHE A 94 -29.75 -4.30 8.81
N ARG A 95 -29.84 -2.99 8.63
CA ARG A 95 -30.50 -2.07 9.58
C ARG A 95 -31.98 -2.37 9.73
N ALA A 96 -32.68 -2.67 8.64
CA ALA A 96 -34.10 -3.08 8.68
C ALA A 96 -34.28 -4.39 9.46
N TRP A 97 -33.39 -5.37 9.27
CA TRP A 97 -33.38 -6.62 10.01
C TRP A 97 -33.18 -6.42 11.53
N VAL A 98 -32.26 -5.50 11.90
CA VAL A 98 -32.04 -5.13 13.30
C VAL A 98 -33.30 -4.49 13.89
N ALA A 99 -33.90 -3.53 13.20
CA ALA A 99 -35.02 -2.76 13.66
C ALA A 99 -36.32 -3.59 13.76
N ALA A 100 -36.44 -4.65 12.99
CA ALA A 100 -37.65 -5.49 12.94
C ALA A 100 -37.87 -6.37 14.18
N ASP A 101 -36.90 -6.49 15.10
CA ASP A 101 -37.00 -7.31 16.30
C ASP A 101 -36.41 -6.60 17.51
N ALA A 102 -37.16 -6.52 18.61
CA ALA A 102 -36.78 -5.80 19.82
C ALA A 102 -35.47 -6.35 20.46
N LYS A 103 -35.24 -7.66 20.40
CA LYS A 103 -34.01 -8.27 20.93
C LYS A 103 -32.79 -7.91 20.07
N ARG A 104 -32.97 -7.97 18.74
CA ARG A 104 -31.92 -7.55 17.80
C ARG A 104 -31.61 -6.06 17.95
N GLN A 105 -32.62 -5.21 18.06
CA GLN A 105 -32.47 -3.79 18.30
C GLN A 105 -31.73 -3.50 19.61
N ALA A 106 -32.03 -4.20 20.68
CA ALA A 106 -31.34 -4.08 21.95
C ALA A 106 -29.88 -4.56 21.87
N ALA A 107 -29.60 -5.63 21.11
CA ALA A 107 -28.27 -6.22 20.99
C ALA A 107 -27.32 -5.44 20.06
N TYR A 108 -27.80 -4.88 18.94
CA TYR A 108 -26.98 -4.33 17.88
C TYR A 108 -27.24 -2.84 17.62
N GLY A 109 -28.42 -2.31 17.96
CA GLY A 109 -28.76 -0.90 17.70
C GLY A 109 -27.83 0.10 18.33
N PRO A 110 -27.45 0.00 19.61
CA PRO A 110 -26.50 0.91 20.24
C PRO A 110 -25.10 0.91 19.57
N ALA A 111 -24.62 -0.28 19.15
CA ALA A 111 -23.34 -0.41 18.48
C ALA A 111 -23.35 0.24 17.07
N LEU A 112 -24.45 0.11 16.32
CA LEU A 112 -24.64 0.78 15.04
C LEU A 112 -24.61 2.31 15.20
N ALA A 113 -25.36 2.85 16.18
CA ALA A 113 -25.39 4.28 16.44
C ALA A 113 -23.99 4.82 16.86
N LYS A 114 -23.28 4.07 17.73
CA LYS A 114 -21.91 4.39 18.16
C LYS A 114 -20.95 4.40 16.96
N LEU A 115 -21.05 3.37 16.10
CA LEU A 115 -20.22 3.27 14.90
C LEU A 115 -20.46 4.43 13.94
N ASP A 116 -21.72 4.77 13.66
CA ASP A 116 -22.07 5.89 12.79
C ASP A 116 -21.49 7.22 13.30
N ALA A 117 -21.60 7.48 14.61
CA ALA A 117 -21.07 8.68 15.22
C ALA A 117 -19.52 8.76 15.11
N LEU A 118 -18.83 7.65 15.39
CA LEU A 118 -17.37 7.59 15.30
C LEU A 118 -16.86 7.75 13.84
N LEU A 119 -17.54 7.15 12.88
CA LEU A 119 -17.21 7.32 11.46
C LEU A 119 -17.43 8.76 10.99
N ALA A 120 -18.51 9.41 11.44
CA ALA A 120 -18.77 10.81 11.12
C ALA A 120 -17.68 11.75 11.67
N GLU A 121 -17.19 11.50 12.90
CA GLU A 121 -16.05 12.26 13.46
C GLU A 121 -14.75 12.00 12.70
N GLN A 122 -14.49 10.76 12.33
CA GLN A 122 -13.31 10.41 11.52
C GLN A 122 -13.34 11.11 10.16
N ASP A 123 -14.51 11.20 9.52
CA ASP A 123 -14.66 11.82 8.21
C ASP A 123 -14.36 13.32 8.21
N LYS A 124 -14.71 14.03 9.27
CA LYS A 124 -14.40 15.46 9.41
C LYS A 124 -12.90 15.74 9.32
N ARG A 125 -12.07 14.82 9.79
CA ARG A 125 -10.61 14.97 9.87
C ARG A 125 -9.88 14.38 8.67
N ALA A 126 -10.49 13.45 7.94
CA ALA A 126 -9.83 12.59 6.97
C ALA A 126 -9.07 13.36 5.88
N VAL A 127 -9.66 14.42 5.32
CA VAL A 127 -9.02 15.26 4.29
C VAL A 127 -7.82 16.01 4.86
N ASN A 128 -7.92 16.53 6.07
CA ASN A 128 -6.84 17.25 6.74
C ASN A 128 -5.70 16.32 7.13
N ASP A 129 -6.02 15.12 7.62
CA ASP A 129 -5.02 14.09 7.94
C ASP A 129 -4.22 13.66 6.70
N ILE A 130 -4.86 13.51 5.53
CA ILE A 130 -4.19 13.23 4.26
C ILE A 130 -3.22 14.35 3.88
N ARG A 131 -3.62 15.62 4.04
CA ARG A 131 -2.76 16.78 3.78
C ARG A 131 -1.58 16.86 4.75
N MET A 132 -1.85 16.68 6.04
CA MET A 132 -0.79 16.68 7.07
C MET A 132 0.24 15.57 6.84
N GLY A 133 -0.20 14.42 6.40
CA GLY A 133 0.66 13.29 6.09
C GLY A 133 1.71 13.55 5.01
N GLN A 134 1.53 14.58 4.15
CA GLN A 134 2.52 14.90 3.11
C GLN A 134 3.86 15.38 3.68
N LEU A 135 3.89 15.95 4.90
CA LEU A 135 5.14 16.33 5.57
C LEU A 135 6.11 15.16 5.77
N GLY A 136 5.58 13.93 5.91
CA GLY A 136 6.40 12.73 6.01
C GLY A 136 7.22 12.38 4.76
N ARG A 137 6.99 13.08 3.62
CA ARG A 137 7.77 12.92 2.39
C ARG A 137 9.09 13.67 2.42
N ALA A 138 9.23 14.70 3.27
CA ALA A 138 10.49 15.38 3.52
C ALA A 138 11.38 14.49 4.40
N GLN A 139 12.44 13.93 3.80
CA GLN A 139 13.22 12.84 4.42
C GLN A 139 13.92 13.29 5.70
N LEU A 140 14.50 14.50 5.73
CA LEU A 140 15.20 15.00 6.92
C LEU A 140 14.22 15.30 8.07
N LEU A 141 13.04 15.85 7.78
CA LEU A 141 12.01 16.06 8.80
C LEU A 141 11.53 14.73 9.37
N SER A 142 11.27 13.76 8.50
CA SER A 142 10.87 12.40 8.89
C SER A 142 11.96 11.71 9.73
N ALA A 143 13.24 11.87 9.37
CA ALA A 143 14.35 11.35 10.15
C ALA A 143 14.43 12.00 11.54
N ALA A 144 14.40 13.34 11.61
CA ALA A 144 14.50 14.09 12.86
C ALA A 144 13.35 13.75 13.84
N THR A 145 12.12 13.75 13.35
CA THR A 145 10.94 13.40 14.17
C THR A 145 10.97 11.97 14.67
N THR A 146 11.42 11.04 13.81
CA THR A 146 11.58 9.62 14.17
C THR A 146 12.67 9.43 15.22
N LEU A 147 13.82 10.10 15.07
CA LEU A 147 14.92 10.05 16.02
C LEU A 147 14.54 10.61 17.40
N TYR A 148 13.87 11.76 17.43
CA TYR A 148 13.43 12.32 18.71
C TYR A 148 12.38 11.44 19.39
N ARG A 149 11.43 10.92 18.64
CA ARG A 149 10.47 9.93 19.18
C ARG A 149 11.17 8.67 19.69
N TRP A 150 12.21 8.18 19.00
CA TRP A 150 13.03 7.07 19.46
C TRP A 150 13.68 7.37 20.82
N ALA A 151 14.23 8.58 21.01
CA ALA A 151 14.80 8.99 22.30
C ALA A 151 13.75 9.09 23.40
N LYS A 152 12.54 9.58 23.10
CA LYS A 152 11.41 9.64 24.07
C LYS A 152 10.92 8.26 24.45
N GLU A 153 10.76 7.35 23.49
CA GLU A 153 10.33 5.97 23.75
C GLU A 153 11.36 5.20 24.61
N ARG A 154 12.65 5.44 24.40
CA ARG A 154 13.73 4.83 25.21
C ARG A 154 13.70 5.23 26.68
N GLN A 155 12.97 6.25 27.08
CA GLN A 155 12.74 6.57 28.51
C GLN A 155 11.80 5.56 29.18
N LYS A 156 11.07 4.76 28.41
CA LYS A 156 10.17 3.71 28.91
C LYS A 156 10.90 2.35 28.94
N PRO A 157 10.49 1.44 29.84
CA PRO A 157 10.88 0.02 29.74
C PRO A 157 10.56 -0.55 28.34
N ASP A 158 11.38 -1.41 27.78
CA ASP A 158 11.26 -1.90 26.42
C ASP A 158 9.86 -2.46 26.07
N ALA A 159 9.28 -3.27 26.97
CA ALA A 159 7.95 -3.83 26.79
C ALA A 159 6.79 -2.82 26.78
N GLN A 160 7.04 -1.58 27.23
CA GLN A 160 6.05 -0.48 27.26
C GLN A 160 6.22 0.51 26.10
N ARG A 161 7.27 0.32 25.30
CA ARG A 161 7.50 1.16 24.12
C ARG A 161 6.54 0.80 23.02
N GLU A 162 6.22 1.80 22.20
CA GLU A 162 5.42 1.61 21.00
C GLU A 162 6.07 0.60 20.04
N ALA A 163 5.23 -0.09 19.27
CA ALA A 163 5.70 -0.97 18.20
C ALA A 163 6.60 -0.19 17.22
N GLY A 164 7.74 -0.78 16.85
CA GLY A 164 8.75 -0.12 16.03
C GLY A 164 9.74 0.76 16.80
N PHE A 165 9.64 0.82 18.16
CA PHE A 165 10.56 1.56 19.04
C PHE A 165 11.19 0.70 20.14
N GLN A 166 11.04 -0.60 20.06
CA GLN A 166 11.65 -1.56 20.96
C GLN A 166 13.12 -1.81 20.59
N ASP A 167 13.90 -2.39 21.50
CA ASP A 167 15.33 -2.63 21.25
C ASP A 167 15.58 -3.49 20.01
N ARG A 168 14.69 -4.45 19.72
CA ARG A 168 14.71 -5.25 18.48
C ARG A 168 14.58 -4.42 17.20
N ASP A 169 13.98 -3.24 17.28
CA ASP A 169 13.74 -2.36 16.12
C ASP A 169 14.93 -1.44 15.82
N ARG A 170 15.97 -1.45 16.66
CA ARG A 170 17.15 -0.58 16.50
C ARG A 170 17.88 -0.82 15.19
N THR A 171 18.11 -2.10 14.83
CA THR A 171 18.82 -2.45 13.60
C THR A 171 18.05 -2.05 12.35
N PRO A 172 16.78 -2.43 12.15
CA PRO A 172 15.98 -1.95 11.02
C PRO A 172 15.95 -0.42 10.91
N ARG A 173 15.84 0.28 12.03
CA ARG A 173 15.82 1.74 12.07
C ARG A 173 17.17 2.34 11.63
N SER A 174 18.27 1.80 12.12
CA SER A 174 19.63 2.18 11.70
C SER A 174 19.80 2.01 10.19
N GLU A 175 19.38 0.87 9.64
CA GLU A 175 19.45 0.63 8.19
C GLU A 175 18.57 1.61 7.40
N GLY A 176 17.37 1.92 7.88
CA GLY A 176 16.52 2.95 7.27
C GLY A 176 17.19 4.33 7.22
N LEU A 177 17.87 4.73 8.31
CA LEU A 177 18.63 6.01 8.35
C LEU A 177 19.83 6.01 7.40
N LYS A 178 20.54 4.88 7.25
CA LYS A 178 21.62 4.74 6.27
C LYS A 178 21.13 4.87 4.83
N GLN A 179 19.95 4.34 4.52
CA GLN A 179 19.38 4.39 3.17
C GLN A 179 19.11 5.82 2.68
N ILE A 180 18.96 6.79 3.58
CA ILE A 180 18.79 8.21 3.21
C ILE A 180 19.95 8.67 2.34
N GLU A 181 21.19 8.26 2.62
CA GLU A 181 22.37 8.62 1.80
C GLU A 181 22.17 8.33 0.30
N ARG A 182 21.55 7.20 -0.03
CA ARG A 182 21.30 6.75 -1.41
C ARG A 182 20.05 7.35 -2.05
N ARG A 183 19.17 7.96 -1.26
CA ARG A 183 17.83 8.40 -1.67
C ARG A 183 17.59 9.89 -1.44
N PHE A 184 18.61 10.64 -1.09
CA PHE A 184 18.50 12.02 -0.66
C PHE A 184 19.28 12.97 -1.55
N ASP A 185 18.68 14.11 -1.82
CA ASP A 185 19.28 15.31 -2.37
C ASP A 185 18.67 16.50 -1.63
N ALA A 186 19.52 17.37 -1.07
CA ALA A 186 19.06 18.46 -0.21
C ALA A 186 18.18 19.48 -0.94
N GLY A 187 18.49 19.78 -2.20
CA GLY A 187 17.71 20.71 -3.02
C GLY A 187 16.32 20.15 -3.36
N ILE A 188 16.27 18.86 -3.70
CA ILE A 188 15.00 18.18 -4.04
C ILE A 188 14.16 17.99 -2.76
N ASP A 189 14.74 17.52 -1.66
CA ASP A 189 14.03 17.34 -0.38
C ASP A 189 13.44 18.66 0.12
N ARG A 190 14.17 19.77 -0.04
CA ARG A 190 13.68 21.12 0.27
C ARG A 190 12.44 21.47 -0.56
N LYS A 191 12.44 21.18 -1.85
CA LYS A 191 11.28 21.44 -2.72
C LYS A 191 10.09 20.55 -2.39
N ILE A 192 10.35 19.30 -2.01
CA ILE A 192 9.30 18.40 -1.50
C ILE A 192 8.72 18.95 -0.19
N MET A 193 9.56 19.45 0.71
CA MET A 193 9.09 20.06 1.96
C MET A 193 8.28 21.33 1.72
N GLU A 194 8.68 22.21 0.79
CA GLU A 194 7.91 23.39 0.38
C GLU A 194 6.51 22.98 -0.10
N TRP A 195 6.43 22.04 -1.02
CA TRP A 195 5.18 21.49 -1.52
C TRP A 195 4.32 20.86 -0.41
N ALA A 196 4.91 20.10 0.49
CA ALA A 196 4.19 19.49 1.61
C ALA A 196 3.66 20.54 2.60
N LEU A 197 4.43 21.61 2.84
CA LEU A 197 4.01 22.72 3.71
C LEU A 197 2.85 23.52 3.11
N ASP A 198 2.80 23.69 1.79
CA ASP A 198 1.67 24.33 1.12
C ASP A 198 0.38 23.56 1.39
N HIS A 199 0.40 22.23 1.29
CA HIS A 199 -0.74 21.40 1.64
C HIS A 199 -1.05 21.41 3.14
N TYR A 200 -0.03 21.41 3.99
CA TYR A 200 -0.18 21.46 5.44
C TYR A 200 -0.85 22.76 5.89
N ARG A 201 -0.49 23.89 5.27
CA ARG A 201 -1.06 25.21 5.59
C ARG A 201 -2.52 25.37 5.14
N MET A 202 -3.04 24.49 4.26
CA MET A 202 -4.48 24.41 3.93
C MET A 202 -5.32 23.83 5.07
N VAL A 203 -4.70 23.13 6.03
CA VAL A 203 -5.39 22.57 7.20
C VAL A 203 -5.72 23.72 8.16
N PRO A 204 -6.92 23.77 8.76
CA PRO A 204 -7.28 24.79 9.75
C PRO A 204 -6.28 24.89 10.89
N ALA A 205 -6.02 26.12 11.38
CA ALA A 205 -5.06 26.37 12.47
C ALA A 205 -5.39 25.59 13.77
N THR A 206 -6.68 25.33 14.00
CA THR A 206 -7.16 24.55 15.15
C THR A 206 -6.81 23.06 15.08
N GLU A 207 -6.46 22.57 13.88
CA GLU A 207 -6.21 21.15 13.62
C GLU A 207 -4.76 20.82 13.22
N ARG A 208 -3.90 21.83 13.08
CA ARG A 208 -2.51 21.65 12.68
C ARG A 208 -1.54 22.04 13.80
N ASN A 209 -0.28 21.67 13.66
CA ASN A 209 0.75 21.97 14.66
C ASN A 209 1.31 23.38 14.47
N GLU A 210 0.68 24.37 15.11
CA GLU A 210 1.12 25.78 15.06
C GLU A 210 2.49 25.99 15.71
N ALA A 211 2.85 25.25 16.78
CA ALA A 211 4.15 25.34 17.40
C ALA A 211 5.29 24.92 16.46
N MET A 212 5.08 23.88 15.68
CA MET A 212 6.02 23.47 14.65
C MET A 212 6.14 24.53 13.55
N LEU A 213 5.02 25.07 13.06
CA LEU A 213 5.03 26.12 12.02
C LEU A 213 5.72 27.39 12.52
N ALA A 214 5.41 27.86 13.71
CA ALA A 214 6.06 29.04 14.29
C ALA A 214 7.58 28.82 14.42
N LYS A 215 8.00 27.62 14.83
CA LYS A 215 9.43 27.28 14.92
C LYS A 215 10.08 27.27 13.53
N LEU A 216 9.40 26.69 12.54
CA LEU A 216 9.87 26.66 11.15
C LEU A 216 9.99 28.09 10.56
N ASP A 217 8.98 28.93 10.78
CA ASP A 217 8.96 30.30 10.28
C ASP A 217 10.06 31.15 10.93
N ALA A 218 10.36 30.91 12.20
CA ALA A 218 11.47 31.57 12.90
C ALA A 218 12.86 31.14 12.41
N ILE A 219 13.01 29.86 11.99
CA ILE A 219 14.27 29.34 11.45
C ILE A 219 14.41 29.73 9.97
N GLY A 220 13.37 29.57 9.17
CA GLY A 220 13.36 29.68 7.71
C GLY A 220 13.90 28.43 7.01
N LEU A 221 13.32 28.09 5.86
CA LEU A 221 13.71 26.91 5.10
C LEU A 221 15.16 26.93 4.63
N ASP A 222 15.68 28.09 4.25
CA ASP A 222 17.09 28.22 3.82
C ASP A 222 18.05 27.80 4.92
N LYS A 223 17.86 28.33 6.10
CA LYS A 223 18.66 28.01 7.27
C LYS A 223 18.49 26.58 7.72
N LEU A 224 17.24 26.07 7.67
CA LEU A 224 16.91 24.68 8.00
C LEU A 224 17.79 23.68 7.26
N TYR A 225 17.95 23.87 5.94
CA TYR A 225 18.75 22.98 5.10
C TYR A 225 20.24 23.31 5.07
N ALA A 226 20.61 24.57 5.28
CA ALA A 226 22.02 24.98 5.25
C ALA A 226 22.79 24.61 6.53
N GLU A 227 22.14 24.65 7.69
CA GLU A 227 22.80 24.47 8.98
C GLU A 227 22.67 23.08 9.58
N THR A 228 21.73 22.26 9.10
CA THR A 228 21.56 20.89 9.62
C THR A 228 22.78 20.01 9.35
N LYS A 229 23.10 19.17 10.34
CA LYS A 229 24.11 18.10 10.19
C LYS A 229 23.47 16.73 9.91
N LEU A 230 22.15 16.65 9.81
CA LEU A 230 21.45 15.40 9.53
C LEU A 230 21.64 14.90 8.07
N THR A 231 22.22 15.72 7.20
CA THR A 231 22.64 15.29 5.86
C THR A 231 23.78 14.25 5.92
N ASP A 232 24.61 14.32 6.97
CA ASP A 232 25.68 13.34 7.20
C ASP A 232 25.16 12.07 7.86
N THR A 233 25.50 10.91 7.30
CA THR A 233 25.03 9.60 7.76
C THR A 233 25.53 9.25 9.16
N ALA A 234 26.80 9.54 9.47
CA ALA A 234 27.38 9.24 10.78
C ALA A 234 26.69 10.07 11.86
N THR A 235 26.46 11.36 11.60
CA THR A 235 25.72 12.26 12.48
C THR A 235 24.30 11.75 12.71
N ARG A 236 23.57 11.37 11.65
CA ARG A 236 22.20 10.82 11.80
C ARG A 236 22.19 9.57 12.70
N LEU A 237 23.14 8.66 12.50
CA LEU A 237 23.21 7.43 13.29
C LEU A 237 23.57 7.70 14.75
N ALA A 238 24.45 8.69 15.02
CA ALA A 238 24.81 9.06 16.39
C ALA A 238 23.60 9.53 17.21
N TRP A 239 22.59 10.12 16.58
CA TRP A 239 21.34 10.52 17.26
C TRP A 239 20.51 9.36 17.79
N LEU A 240 20.72 8.12 17.35
CA LEU A 240 20.06 6.94 17.91
C LEU A 240 20.43 6.68 19.38
N ASP A 241 21.61 7.11 19.80
CA ASP A 241 22.12 6.91 21.15
C ASP A 241 21.93 8.12 22.07
N LYS A 242 21.51 9.26 21.51
CA LYS A 242 21.28 10.50 22.27
C LYS A 242 20.04 10.40 23.16
N SER A 243 20.12 11.04 24.33
CA SER A 243 18.99 11.20 25.25
C SER A 243 18.04 12.29 24.78
N ALA A 244 16.78 12.25 25.23
CA ALA A 244 15.81 13.30 24.91
C ALA A 244 16.29 14.71 25.32
N ALA A 245 17.00 14.85 26.44
CA ALA A 245 17.58 16.11 26.88
C ALA A 245 18.64 16.66 25.91
N GLU A 246 19.45 15.78 25.30
CA GLU A 246 20.41 16.19 24.25
C GLU A 246 19.70 16.69 22.99
N PHE A 247 18.56 16.10 22.61
CA PHE A 247 17.71 16.62 21.52
C PHE A 247 17.16 18.01 21.88
N GLU A 248 16.63 18.17 23.06
CA GLU A 248 16.03 19.42 23.54
C GLU A 248 17.06 20.58 23.66
N ALA A 249 18.33 20.24 23.92
CA ALA A 249 19.45 21.19 23.97
C ALA A 249 20.13 21.41 22.58
N SER A 250 19.69 20.71 21.55
CA SER A 250 20.32 20.76 20.23
C SER A 250 20.13 22.09 19.52
N THR A 251 21.16 22.52 18.81
CA THR A 251 21.12 23.67 17.91
C THR A 251 20.85 23.29 16.45
N ASP A 252 20.83 21.99 16.11
CA ASP A 252 20.47 21.54 14.77
C ASP A 252 19.02 21.91 14.46
N PRO A 253 18.76 22.63 13.36
CA PRO A 253 17.45 23.20 13.11
C PRO A 253 16.36 22.14 12.82
N PHE A 254 16.65 21.00 12.21
CA PHE A 254 15.67 19.92 12.06
C PHE A 254 15.38 19.21 13.38
N ILE A 255 16.37 19.08 14.26
CA ILE A 255 16.15 18.53 15.60
C ILE A 255 15.27 19.50 16.40
N GLN A 256 15.53 20.80 16.37
CA GLN A 256 14.67 21.79 17.03
C GLN A 256 13.23 21.74 16.52
N LEU A 257 13.05 21.54 15.19
CA LEU A 257 11.73 21.41 14.60
C LEU A 257 11.03 20.12 15.06
N ALA A 258 11.75 19.01 15.15
CA ALA A 258 11.22 17.75 15.66
C ALA A 258 10.81 17.84 17.14
N VAL A 259 11.61 18.51 17.96
CA VAL A 259 11.28 18.77 19.37
C VAL A 259 9.99 19.62 19.49
N ALA A 260 9.87 20.70 18.69
CA ALA A 260 8.66 21.53 18.67
C ALA A 260 7.41 20.79 18.15
N ALA A 261 7.60 19.84 17.24
CA ALA A 261 6.50 19.04 16.66
C ALA A 261 5.96 17.97 17.63
N TYR A 262 6.80 17.45 18.52
CA TYR A 262 6.52 16.25 19.30
C TYR A 262 5.27 16.31 20.20
N PRO A 263 5.04 17.38 21.02
CA PRO A 263 3.89 17.39 21.90
C PRO A 263 2.54 17.25 21.17
N TYR A 264 2.39 17.94 20.05
CA TYR A 264 1.21 17.82 19.20
C TYR A 264 1.11 16.42 18.59
N SER A 265 2.20 15.91 18.03
CA SER A 265 2.22 14.59 17.39
C SER A 265 1.90 13.47 18.39
N GLN A 266 2.40 13.58 19.63
CA GLN A 266 2.09 12.61 20.68
C GLN A 266 0.62 12.68 21.10
N LYS A 267 0.09 13.90 21.32
CA LYS A 267 -1.33 14.08 21.63
C LYS A 267 -2.23 13.46 20.55
N ARG A 268 -1.93 13.73 19.28
CA ARG A 268 -2.67 13.14 18.15
C ARG A 268 -2.62 11.63 18.12
N LEU A 269 -1.45 11.05 18.37
CA LEU A 269 -1.28 9.61 18.45
C LEU A 269 -2.14 8.98 19.56
N ASP A 270 -2.18 9.61 20.73
CA ASP A 270 -2.95 9.12 21.87
C ASP A 270 -4.46 9.21 21.59
N GLU A 271 -4.92 10.31 20.99
CA GLU A 271 -6.31 10.50 20.53
C GLU A 271 -6.69 9.46 19.46
N ASP A 272 -5.81 9.20 18.50
CA ASP A 272 -6.05 8.24 17.42
C ASP A 272 -6.17 6.82 17.97
N LYS A 273 -5.33 6.43 18.94
CA LYS A 273 -5.41 5.12 19.62
C LYS A 273 -6.71 4.94 20.40
N GLU A 274 -7.12 5.98 21.14
CA GLU A 274 -8.37 5.96 21.88
C GLU A 274 -9.57 5.79 20.93
N ASN A 275 -9.57 6.57 19.85
CA ASN A 275 -10.62 6.50 18.83
C ASN A 275 -10.63 5.16 18.08
N GLU A 276 -9.46 4.62 17.74
CA GLU A 276 -9.34 3.29 17.15
C GLU A 276 -9.88 2.19 18.10
N GLY A 277 -9.57 2.29 19.38
CA GLY A 277 -10.12 1.37 20.39
C GLY A 277 -11.64 1.38 20.41
N LYS A 278 -12.25 2.58 20.44
CA LYS A 278 -13.71 2.75 20.41
C LYS A 278 -14.32 2.23 19.09
N LEU A 279 -13.64 2.53 17.97
CA LEU A 279 -14.08 2.09 16.64
C LEU A 279 -14.04 0.56 16.53
N ASN A 280 -12.96 -0.07 16.95
CA ASN A 280 -12.80 -1.53 16.94
C ASN A 280 -13.85 -2.25 17.81
N GLU A 281 -14.21 -1.67 18.96
CA GLU A 281 -15.27 -2.20 19.83
C GLU A 281 -16.62 -2.15 19.09
N ALA A 282 -16.98 -1.00 18.52
CA ALA A 282 -18.23 -0.82 17.80
C ALA A 282 -18.31 -1.71 16.55
N GLN A 283 -17.24 -1.78 15.78
CA GLN A 283 -17.15 -2.63 14.58
C GLN A 283 -17.29 -4.11 14.91
N ARG A 284 -16.69 -4.60 16.01
CA ARG A 284 -16.88 -6.01 16.45
C ARG A 284 -18.33 -6.32 16.78
N ALA A 285 -19.02 -5.44 17.50
CA ALA A 285 -20.42 -5.63 17.84
C ALA A 285 -21.33 -5.58 16.60
N VAL A 286 -21.10 -4.65 15.68
CA VAL A 286 -21.81 -4.57 14.39
C VAL A 286 -21.53 -5.82 13.55
N MET A 287 -20.28 -6.30 13.52
CA MET A 287 -19.92 -7.51 12.78
C MET A 287 -20.60 -8.76 13.33
N ALA A 288 -20.76 -8.87 14.65
CA ALA A 288 -21.54 -9.96 15.26
C ALA A 288 -22.99 -9.97 14.77
N GLY A 289 -23.60 -8.78 14.64
CA GLY A 289 -24.94 -8.62 14.06
C GLY A 289 -24.99 -9.02 12.58
N ARG A 290 -24.00 -8.59 11.77
CA ARG A 290 -23.91 -8.97 10.35
C ARG A 290 -23.72 -10.48 10.16
N MET A 291 -22.93 -11.12 11.01
CA MET A 291 -22.79 -12.59 11.01
C MET A 291 -24.11 -13.30 11.34
N ALA A 292 -24.86 -12.79 12.32
CA ALA A 292 -26.19 -13.34 12.66
C ALA A 292 -27.19 -13.17 11.49
N PHE A 293 -27.18 -11.98 10.87
CA PHE A 293 -28.00 -11.68 9.69
C PHE A 293 -27.67 -12.59 8.51
N ALA A 294 -26.40 -12.76 8.19
CA ALA A 294 -25.97 -13.65 7.11
C ALA A 294 -26.32 -15.12 7.38
N ARG A 295 -26.14 -15.57 8.62
CA ARG A 295 -26.53 -16.95 9.05
C ARG A 295 -28.00 -17.21 8.84
N GLU A 296 -28.86 -16.27 9.20
CA GLU A 296 -30.30 -16.38 9.00
C GLU A 296 -30.67 -16.49 7.51
N GLN A 297 -29.85 -15.89 6.64
CA GLN A 297 -30.01 -15.99 5.18
C GLN A 297 -29.32 -17.20 4.54
N GLY A 298 -28.67 -18.06 5.34
CA GLY A 298 -27.85 -19.17 4.81
C GLY A 298 -26.62 -18.75 4.02
N LYS A 299 -26.14 -17.52 4.19
CA LYS A 299 -24.99 -16.97 3.46
C LYS A 299 -23.69 -17.17 4.25
N PRO A 300 -22.60 -17.63 3.62
CA PRO A 300 -21.31 -17.69 4.27
C PRO A 300 -20.76 -16.28 4.53
N VAL A 301 -20.01 -16.14 5.62
CA VAL A 301 -19.29 -14.91 5.98
C VAL A 301 -17.81 -15.20 5.95
N TYR A 302 -17.08 -14.53 5.09
CA TYR A 302 -15.62 -14.57 5.03
C TYR A 302 -15.06 -13.32 5.72
N PRO A 303 -14.12 -13.47 6.68
CA PRO A 303 -13.50 -12.33 7.33
C PRO A 303 -12.63 -11.54 6.34
N ASP A 304 -12.56 -10.22 6.53
CA ASP A 304 -11.60 -9.39 5.82
C ASP A 304 -10.17 -9.91 6.01
N ALA A 305 -9.33 -9.72 5.01
CA ALA A 305 -7.92 -10.04 5.08
C ALA A 305 -7.24 -9.15 6.12
N ASN A 306 -6.25 -9.71 6.82
CA ASN A 306 -5.55 -9.06 7.94
C ASN A 306 -4.10 -9.54 8.08
N SER A 307 -3.45 -9.84 6.96
CA SER A 307 -2.07 -10.36 6.89
C SER A 307 -1.90 -11.76 7.53
N SER A 308 -2.99 -12.51 7.76
CA SER A 308 -2.90 -13.91 8.16
C SER A 308 -2.93 -14.83 6.96
N LEU A 309 -2.41 -16.07 7.12
CA LEU A 309 -2.44 -17.08 6.07
C LEU A 309 -3.87 -17.35 5.59
N ARG A 310 -4.07 -17.27 4.27
CA ARG A 310 -5.31 -17.62 3.58
C ARG A 310 -5.05 -18.58 2.45
N ILE A 311 -5.96 -19.52 2.28
CA ILE A 311 -6.02 -20.36 1.10
C ILE A 311 -7.17 -19.86 0.24
N THR A 312 -6.88 -19.56 -1.01
CA THR A 312 -7.86 -19.18 -2.01
C THR A 312 -7.72 -20.09 -3.24
N TYR A 313 -8.80 -20.30 -3.94
CA TYR A 313 -8.81 -21.21 -5.11
C TYR A 313 -9.74 -20.67 -6.20
N GLY A 314 -9.51 -21.14 -7.40
CA GLY A 314 -10.26 -20.72 -8.57
C GLY A 314 -9.87 -21.52 -9.81
N HIS A 315 -10.07 -20.92 -10.96
CA HIS A 315 -9.82 -21.57 -12.24
C HIS A 315 -9.04 -20.65 -13.17
N VAL A 316 -8.16 -21.24 -13.98
CA VAL A 316 -7.52 -20.53 -15.10
C VAL A 316 -8.60 -20.17 -16.11
N THR A 317 -8.79 -18.89 -16.37
CA THR A 317 -9.79 -18.40 -17.32
C THR A 317 -9.51 -16.97 -17.73
N GLY A 318 -9.74 -16.66 -18.98
CA GLY A 318 -9.81 -15.29 -19.46
C GLY A 318 -11.08 -14.57 -18.97
N ARG A 319 -11.47 -13.53 -19.66
CA ARG A 319 -12.73 -12.84 -19.37
C ARG A 319 -13.34 -12.25 -20.64
N LYS A 320 -14.65 -11.98 -20.59
CA LYS A 320 -15.35 -11.21 -21.61
C LYS A 320 -15.71 -9.85 -21.05
N GLN A 321 -15.41 -8.81 -21.79
CA GLN A 321 -15.75 -7.43 -21.42
C GLN A 321 -15.97 -6.62 -22.70
N ASP A 322 -17.07 -5.87 -22.75
CA ASP A 322 -17.39 -4.94 -23.84
C ASP A 322 -17.32 -5.59 -25.24
N GLY A 323 -17.77 -6.85 -25.34
CA GLY A 323 -17.73 -7.62 -26.56
C GLY A 323 -16.37 -8.24 -26.92
N VAL A 324 -15.31 -7.94 -26.14
CA VAL A 324 -13.97 -8.49 -26.36
C VAL A 324 -13.75 -9.69 -25.42
N THR A 325 -13.16 -10.76 -25.98
CA THR A 325 -12.71 -11.91 -25.19
C THR A 325 -11.21 -11.81 -24.96
N TRP A 326 -10.81 -11.73 -23.70
CA TRP A 326 -9.42 -11.78 -23.30
C TRP A 326 -8.98 -13.22 -23.11
N SER A 327 -7.84 -13.57 -23.70
CA SER A 327 -7.21 -14.88 -23.47
C SER A 327 -6.89 -15.07 -21.99
N ALA A 328 -6.89 -16.33 -21.55
CA ALA A 328 -6.37 -16.67 -20.24
C ALA A 328 -4.85 -16.53 -20.17
N PHE A 329 -4.14 -16.61 -21.29
CA PHE A 329 -2.68 -16.57 -21.35
C PHE A 329 -2.18 -15.40 -22.18
N THR A 330 -1.03 -14.84 -21.78
CA THR A 330 -0.15 -14.02 -22.61
C THR A 330 1.03 -14.86 -23.08
N THR A 331 1.66 -14.47 -24.20
CA THR A 331 2.74 -15.24 -24.80
C THR A 331 3.99 -14.40 -25.01
N ALA A 332 5.13 -15.06 -25.20
CA ALA A 332 6.42 -14.41 -25.41
C ALA A 332 6.41 -13.46 -26.63
N GLU A 333 5.69 -13.82 -27.69
CA GLU A 333 5.56 -12.97 -28.89
C GLU A 333 4.87 -11.63 -28.54
N GLY A 334 3.92 -11.63 -27.60
CA GLY A 334 3.27 -10.43 -27.11
C GLY A 334 4.23 -9.47 -26.41
N MET A 335 5.26 -9.98 -25.71
CA MET A 335 6.32 -9.15 -25.14
C MET A 335 7.11 -8.43 -26.23
N VAL A 336 7.55 -9.16 -27.27
CA VAL A 336 8.31 -8.58 -28.39
C VAL A 336 7.48 -7.55 -29.15
N ALA A 337 6.20 -7.81 -29.35
CA ALA A 337 5.29 -6.86 -30.01
C ALA A 337 5.12 -5.55 -29.25
N LYS A 338 5.25 -5.56 -27.92
CA LYS A 338 5.17 -4.38 -27.04
C LYS A 338 6.54 -3.76 -26.75
N HIS A 339 7.64 -4.42 -27.07
CA HIS A 339 8.98 -3.94 -26.76
C HIS A 339 9.30 -2.63 -27.50
N THR A 340 9.69 -1.61 -26.76
CA THR A 340 10.06 -0.28 -27.29
C THR A 340 11.51 0.10 -27.01
N GLY A 341 12.24 -0.70 -26.21
CA GLY A 341 13.57 -0.38 -25.69
C GLY A 341 13.58 0.79 -24.71
N LYS A 342 12.44 1.13 -24.09
CA LYS A 342 12.34 2.24 -23.14
C LYS A 342 11.31 1.96 -22.04
N GLY A 343 11.68 2.36 -20.81
CA GLY A 343 10.78 2.37 -19.66
C GLY A 343 10.21 0.99 -19.31
N GLU A 344 8.90 0.90 -19.13
CA GLU A 344 8.23 -0.36 -18.74
C GLU A 344 8.17 -1.38 -19.87
N PHE A 345 8.44 -0.98 -21.11
CA PHE A 345 8.46 -1.81 -22.30
C PHE A 345 9.89 -2.08 -22.83
N ASP A 346 10.85 -2.13 -21.92
CA ASP A 346 12.24 -2.44 -22.19
C ASP A 346 12.58 -3.84 -21.67
N ALA A 347 12.40 -4.83 -22.53
CA ALA A 347 12.78 -6.21 -22.23
C ALA A 347 14.27 -6.41 -22.50
N PRO A 348 14.99 -7.27 -21.74
CA PRO A 348 16.39 -7.58 -21.98
C PRO A 348 16.63 -8.06 -23.43
N ASP A 349 17.65 -7.49 -24.09
CA ASP A 349 17.97 -7.78 -25.51
C ASP A 349 18.05 -9.27 -25.77
N LYS A 350 18.76 -10.02 -24.92
CA LYS A 350 18.89 -11.48 -25.04
C LYS A 350 17.54 -12.20 -25.01
N ALA A 351 16.59 -11.77 -24.17
CA ALA A 351 15.25 -12.34 -24.15
C ALA A 351 14.51 -12.06 -25.46
N VAL A 352 14.62 -10.82 -25.98
CA VAL A 352 14.01 -10.42 -27.26
C VAL A 352 14.58 -11.23 -28.42
N GLU A 353 15.92 -11.43 -28.47
CA GLU A 353 16.58 -12.24 -29.48
C GLU A 353 16.12 -13.71 -29.46
N LEU A 354 16.12 -14.33 -28.28
CA LEU A 354 15.69 -15.72 -28.11
C LEU A 354 14.20 -15.93 -28.48
N ILE A 355 13.34 -14.98 -28.14
CA ILE A 355 11.91 -15.03 -28.50
C ILE A 355 11.74 -14.91 -30.03
N LYS A 356 12.46 -13.98 -30.69
CA LYS A 356 12.44 -13.84 -32.15
C LYS A 356 12.95 -15.10 -32.86
N ALA A 357 13.92 -15.75 -32.26
CA ALA A 357 14.45 -17.03 -32.77
C ALA A 357 13.54 -18.24 -32.41
N LYS A 358 12.48 -18.05 -31.62
CA LYS A 358 11.62 -19.11 -31.07
C LYS A 358 12.39 -20.18 -30.29
N ASP A 359 13.49 -19.80 -29.65
CA ASP A 359 14.29 -20.71 -28.82
C ASP A 359 13.67 -20.85 -27.43
N TYR A 360 12.56 -21.56 -27.38
CA TYR A 360 11.82 -21.80 -26.13
C TYR A 360 12.24 -23.10 -25.44
N GLY A 361 13.02 -23.95 -26.11
CA GLY A 361 13.43 -25.24 -25.56
C GLY A 361 12.23 -26.12 -25.18
N THR A 362 12.27 -26.70 -24.00
CA THR A 362 11.21 -27.58 -23.47
C THR A 362 10.06 -26.82 -22.80
N TYR A 363 10.08 -25.48 -22.78
CA TYR A 363 9.14 -24.67 -22.05
C TYR A 363 7.89 -24.24 -22.83
N ILE A 364 7.72 -24.76 -24.02
CA ILE A 364 6.52 -24.58 -24.88
C ILE A 364 5.30 -25.19 -24.18
N ALA A 365 4.20 -24.44 -24.14
CA ALA A 365 2.89 -24.99 -23.82
C ALA A 365 2.33 -25.67 -25.08
N PRO A 366 2.13 -26.99 -25.10
CA PRO A 366 1.66 -27.68 -26.29
C PRO A 366 0.33 -27.14 -26.81
N GLU A 367 -0.58 -26.78 -25.91
CA GLU A 367 -1.90 -26.23 -26.21
C GLU A 367 -1.87 -24.82 -26.81
N LEU A 368 -0.79 -24.08 -26.58
CA LEU A 368 -0.59 -22.72 -27.10
C LEU A 368 0.37 -22.71 -28.30
N GLY A 369 1.19 -23.75 -28.46
CA GLY A 369 2.25 -23.81 -29.48
C GLY A 369 3.38 -22.79 -29.27
N THR A 370 3.50 -22.20 -28.10
CA THR A 370 4.48 -21.16 -27.77
C THR A 370 4.80 -21.12 -26.26
N LEU A 371 5.70 -20.23 -25.84
CA LEU A 371 6.04 -19.98 -24.46
C LEU A 371 4.98 -19.06 -23.82
N PRO A 372 4.19 -19.53 -22.83
CA PRO A 372 3.32 -18.67 -22.06
C PRO A 372 4.15 -17.79 -21.13
N VAL A 373 3.71 -16.56 -20.89
CA VAL A 373 4.37 -15.61 -19.96
C VAL A 373 3.56 -15.46 -18.68
N ASP A 374 2.30 -15.06 -18.82
CA ASP A 374 1.38 -14.90 -17.70
C ASP A 374 0.07 -15.63 -17.99
N TYR A 375 -0.67 -15.94 -16.91
CA TYR A 375 -2.03 -16.42 -17.03
C TYR A 375 -2.97 -15.78 -16.02
N LEU A 376 -4.25 -15.75 -16.35
CA LEU A 376 -5.32 -15.18 -15.54
C LEU A 376 -6.11 -16.27 -14.81
N THR A 377 -6.50 -15.97 -13.58
CA THR A 377 -7.36 -16.86 -12.78
C THR A 377 -8.47 -16.09 -12.06
N THR A 378 -9.47 -16.84 -11.57
CA THR A 378 -10.51 -16.30 -10.68
C THR A 378 -10.15 -16.37 -9.19
N VAL A 379 -8.90 -16.63 -8.87
CA VAL A 379 -8.42 -16.64 -7.48
C VAL A 379 -8.58 -15.23 -6.87
N ASP A 380 -9.03 -15.18 -5.63
CA ASP A 380 -9.20 -13.91 -4.91
C ASP A 380 -7.93 -13.55 -4.16
N ILE A 381 -7.32 -12.42 -4.52
CA ILE A 381 -6.10 -11.89 -3.90
C ILE A 381 -6.23 -10.40 -3.55
N THR A 382 -5.36 -9.93 -2.69
CA THR A 382 -5.05 -8.52 -2.48
C THR A 382 -3.55 -8.34 -2.24
N GLY A 383 -3.09 -7.09 -2.04
CA GLY A 383 -1.71 -6.78 -1.69
C GLY A 383 -1.23 -7.61 -0.51
N GLY A 384 -0.03 -8.19 -0.62
CA GLY A 384 0.52 -9.19 0.30
C GLY A 384 0.55 -10.61 -0.28
N ASN A 385 -0.28 -10.92 -1.28
CA ASN A 385 -0.20 -12.19 -2.00
C ASN A 385 0.90 -12.23 -3.06
N SER A 386 1.53 -11.11 -3.40
CA SER A 386 2.60 -11.04 -4.41
C SER A 386 3.73 -12.02 -4.09
N GLY A 387 4.09 -12.88 -5.06
CA GLY A 387 5.08 -13.94 -4.92
C GLY A 387 4.55 -15.24 -4.30
N SER A 388 3.25 -15.33 -3.99
CA SER A 388 2.66 -16.57 -3.48
C SER A 388 2.60 -17.65 -4.56
N ALA A 389 2.98 -18.88 -4.16
CA ALA A 389 2.96 -20.03 -5.05
C ALA A 389 1.53 -20.42 -5.43
N THR A 390 1.30 -20.62 -6.73
CA THR A 390 0.06 -21.17 -7.27
C THR A 390 0.27 -22.63 -7.59
N LEU A 391 -0.65 -23.47 -7.12
CA LEU A 391 -0.61 -24.92 -7.26
C LEU A 391 -1.81 -25.39 -8.06
N ASN A 392 -1.62 -26.46 -8.86
CA ASN A 392 -2.72 -27.13 -9.53
C ASN A 392 -3.46 -28.11 -8.59
N ALA A 393 -4.43 -28.87 -9.12
CA ALA A 393 -5.21 -29.83 -8.34
C ALA A 393 -4.38 -31.01 -7.78
N LYS A 394 -3.16 -31.23 -8.29
CA LYS A 394 -2.24 -32.25 -7.78
C LYS A 394 -1.24 -31.72 -6.76
N GLY A 395 -1.30 -30.41 -6.46
CA GLY A 395 -0.33 -29.75 -5.58
C GLY A 395 0.99 -29.40 -6.29
N GLU A 396 1.05 -29.48 -7.62
CA GLU A 396 2.23 -29.12 -8.41
C GLU A 396 2.28 -27.61 -8.61
N PHE A 397 3.48 -27.03 -8.51
CA PHE A 397 3.72 -25.60 -8.73
C PHE A 397 3.53 -25.24 -10.21
N VAL A 398 2.67 -24.24 -10.47
CA VAL A 398 2.33 -23.79 -11.82
C VAL A 398 2.61 -22.31 -12.08
N GLY A 399 2.97 -21.55 -11.06
CA GLY A 399 3.34 -20.14 -11.20
C GLY A 399 3.29 -19.35 -9.90
N LEU A 400 3.57 -18.05 -9.97
CA LEU A 400 3.50 -17.13 -8.87
C LEU A 400 2.46 -16.05 -9.13
N ALA A 401 1.55 -15.82 -8.18
CA ALA A 401 0.67 -14.68 -8.24
C ALA A 401 1.48 -13.40 -7.98
N PHE A 402 1.24 -12.33 -8.77
CA PHE A 402 1.96 -11.08 -8.56
C PHE A 402 1.11 -9.83 -8.68
N ASP A 403 -0.04 -9.87 -9.37
CA ASP A 403 -0.90 -8.69 -9.55
C ASP A 403 -2.35 -9.10 -9.82
N GLY A 404 -3.24 -8.11 -9.89
CA GLY A 404 -4.62 -8.19 -10.36
C GLY A 404 -4.84 -7.33 -11.59
N THR A 405 -5.90 -7.63 -12.38
CA THR A 405 -6.33 -6.71 -13.43
C THR A 405 -6.74 -5.37 -12.82
N LEU A 406 -6.51 -4.27 -13.54
CA LEU A 406 -6.64 -2.91 -13.00
C LEU A 406 -8.01 -2.65 -12.33
N ASP A 407 -9.10 -3.02 -12.98
CA ASP A 407 -10.45 -2.94 -12.42
C ASP A 407 -10.77 -4.08 -11.44
N GLY A 408 -10.00 -5.17 -11.49
CA GLY A 408 -10.09 -6.31 -10.57
C GLY A 408 -9.65 -5.97 -9.15
N VAL A 409 -8.82 -4.94 -8.94
CA VAL A 409 -8.37 -4.51 -7.60
C VAL A 409 -9.51 -4.01 -6.71
N ILE A 410 -10.71 -3.80 -7.26
CA ILE A 410 -11.94 -3.54 -6.48
C ILE A 410 -12.32 -4.70 -5.57
N SER A 411 -11.73 -5.87 -5.74
CA SER A 411 -11.90 -7.04 -4.86
C SER A 411 -11.62 -6.72 -3.38
N ASP A 412 -10.81 -5.72 -3.10
CA ASP A 412 -10.58 -5.23 -1.73
C ASP A 412 -11.87 -4.75 -1.04
N TRP A 413 -12.85 -4.32 -1.81
CA TRP A 413 -14.15 -3.83 -1.35
C TRP A 413 -15.31 -4.78 -1.64
N ARG A 414 -15.27 -5.47 -2.77
CA ARG A 414 -16.24 -6.46 -3.19
C ARG A 414 -15.66 -7.36 -4.26
N PHE A 415 -15.51 -8.64 -3.94
CA PHE A 415 -15.11 -9.63 -4.93
C PHE A 415 -16.24 -9.89 -5.92
N ASN A 416 -15.94 -9.81 -7.22
CA ASN A 416 -16.85 -10.13 -8.30
C ASN A 416 -16.15 -11.09 -9.29
N PRO A 417 -16.51 -12.38 -9.32
CA PRO A 417 -15.86 -13.37 -10.18
C PRO A 417 -16.03 -13.10 -11.67
N ALA A 418 -16.96 -12.23 -12.06
CA ALA A 418 -17.12 -11.84 -13.46
C ALA A 418 -15.99 -10.95 -13.96
N ILE A 419 -15.46 -10.05 -13.10
CA ILE A 419 -14.42 -9.09 -13.49
C ILE A 419 -13.07 -9.31 -12.81
N ASN A 420 -13.05 -9.79 -11.56
CA ASN A 420 -11.78 -9.98 -10.86
C ASN A 420 -10.95 -11.07 -11.50
N ARG A 421 -9.71 -10.75 -11.86
CA ARG A 421 -8.70 -11.68 -12.32
C ARG A 421 -7.39 -11.46 -11.63
N THR A 422 -6.83 -12.53 -11.12
CA THR A 422 -5.44 -12.57 -10.63
C THR A 422 -4.52 -12.86 -11.79
N ILE A 423 -3.39 -12.18 -11.84
CA ILE A 423 -2.33 -12.36 -12.82
C ILE A 423 -1.22 -13.17 -12.17
N HIS A 424 -0.82 -14.25 -12.83
CA HIS A 424 0.25 -15.13 -12.39
C HIS A 424 1.31 -15.19 -13.47
N VAL A 425 2.58 -15.13 -13.08
CA VAL A 425 3.67 -15.50 -13.99
C VAL A 425 3.70 -17.02 -14.16
N ASP A 426 3.76 -17.49 -15.40
CA ASP A 426 3.82 -18.92 -15.70
C ASP A 426 5.19 -19.49 -15.30
N HIS A 427 5.20 -20.65 -14.62
CA HIS A 427 6.45 -21.28 -14.18
C HIS A 427 7.38 -21.61 -15.34
N ARG A 428 6.84 -21.94 -16.53
CA ARG A 428 7.62 -22.23 -17.74
C ARG A 428 8.42 -21.00 -18.21
N TYR A 429 7.81 -19.81 -18.13
CA TYR A 429 8.52 -18.57 -18.44
C TYR A 429 9.64 -18.29 -17.43
N MET A 430 9.38 -18.48 -16.14
CA MET A 430 10.41 -18.31 -15.10
C MET A 430 11.61 -19.24 -15.36
N LEU A 431 11.36 -20.52 -15.60
CA LEU A 431 12.41 -21.50 -15.86
C LEU A 431 13.16 -21.21 -17.16
N TRP A 432 12.46 -20.76 -18.20
CA TRP A 432 13.06 -20.34 -19.47
C TRP A 432 14.01 -19.15 -19.27
N VAL A 433 13.58 -18.12 -18.50
CA VAL A 433 14.44 -16.98 -18.18
C VAL A 433 15.69 -17.45 -17.42
N MET A 434 15.53 -18.26 -16.37
CA MET A 434 16.65 -18.79 -15.60
C MET A 434 17.64 -19.56 -16.46
N GLU A 435 17.15 -20.39 -17.39
CA GLU A 435 18.02 -21.21 -18.23
C GLU A 435 18.63 -20.44 -19.40
N LYS A 436 17.78 -19.86 -20.23
CA LYS A 436 18.18 -19.34 -21.55
C LYS A 436 18.69 -17.90 -21.49
N VAL A 437 18.08 -17.06 -20.66
CA VAL A 437 18.45 -15.65 -20.55
C VAL A 437 19.59 -15.47 -19.56
N ASP A 438 19.45 -15.97 -18.32
CA ASP A 438 20.38 -15.71 -17.23
C ASP A 438 21.48 -16.79 -17.13
N GLY A 439 21.28 -17.98 -17.69
CA GLY A 439 22.24 -19.09 -17.58
C GLY A 439 22.37 -19.63 -16.15
N ALA A 440 21.35 -19.48 -15.32
CA ALA A 440 21.33 -19.86 -13.90
C ALA A 440 21.17 -21.39 -13.71
N THR A 441 21.98 -22.18 -14.41
CA THR A 441 21.91 -23.65 -14.41
C THR A 441 22.19 -24.28 -13.05
N ASN A 442 22.99 -23.62 -12.21
CA ASN A 442 23.24 -24.03 -10.82
C ASN A 442 21.95 -24.01 -9.98
N LEU A 443 21.11 -22.99 -10.13
CA LEU A 443 19.85 -22.89 -9.41
C LEU A 443 18.84 -23.93 -9.92
N LEU A 444 18.75 -24.14 -11.22
CA LEU A 444 17.88 -25.16 -11.81
C LEU A 444 18.24 -26.57 -11.32
N LYS A 445 19.56 -26.83 -11.18
CA LYS A 445 20.06 -28.10 -10.62
C LYS A 445 19.70 -28.26 -9.14
N GLU A 446 19.86 -27.18 -8.35
CA GLU A 446 19.50 -27.17 -6.93
C GLU A 446 17.99 -27.38 -6.71
N MET A 447 17.18 -26.81 -7.59
CA MET A 447 15.71 -26.99 -7.61
C MET A 447 15.26 -28.38 -8.10
N GLY A 448 16.15 -29.20 -8.61
CA GLY A 448 15.83 -30.52 -9.15
C GLY A 448 15.07 -30.49 -10.47
N VAL A 449 15.12 -29.38 -11.21
CA VAL A 449 14.48 -29.23 -12.52
C VAL A 449 15.35 -29.78 -13.65
N LYS A 450 16.67 -29.84 -13.43
CA LYS A 450 17.69 -30.38 -14.33
C LYS A 450 18.77 -31.15 -13.60
#